data_0a32c13f3a96f88280fc194c5de70c41
#
_entry.id   0a32c13f3a96f88280fc194c5de70c41
#
_cell.length_a   1.000
_cell.length_b   1.000
_cell.length_c   1.000
_cell.angle_alpha   90.00
_cell.angle_beta   90.00
_cell.angle_gamma   90.00
#
_symmetry.space_group_name_H-M   'P 1'
#
loop_
_entity.id
_entity.type
_entity.pdbx_description
1 polymer ?
#
loop_
_entity_poly.entity_id
_entity_poly.type
_entity_poly.pdbx_seq_one_letter_code
_entity_poly.pdbx_strand_id
1 'polypeptide(L)'
;AKQVRDVSIDTCKTGLGGMAGNKGGAAVRFLLGLSSVCVLCGHFAAHMNKVRQRNRDYATVTASLKFPQHRPQLHPQRARDALRTQNYPAPGHALGHDVVVWIGDFNYRIDGGYSSDAIRTILESGEMRKLHACDQLIEEHSEGRAFEGFTEGSIAFPPTYKYDVGTNNYDSSPKARAPAWCDRVLYRGREVSLLKYASCPEQCFSDHKPVVALLSVQVVLPLMGSEGATKLEAVVGDCQRAVQA
;
A
#
# COMPACT_ATOMS: atom_id res chain seq x y z
N ALA A 1 4.61 4.10 -22.83
CA ALA A 1 4.62 2.64 -22.91
C ALA A 1 6.03 2.06 -23.15
N LYS A 2 6.92 2.74 -23.88
CA LYS A 2 8.29 2.24 -24.18
C LYS A 2 9.25 2.22 -22.98
N GLN A 3 8.90 2.86 -21.85
CA GLN A 3 9.78 2.96 -20.68
C GLN A 3 9.50 1.90 -19.61
N VAL A 4 8.33 1.24 -19.67
CA VAL A 4 8.00 0.11 -18.78
C VAL A 4 8.47 -1.19 -19.43
N ARG A 5 9.30 -1.95 -18.70
CA ARG A 5 9.92 -3.19 -19.16
C ARG A 5 9.92 -4.24 -18.05
N ASP A 6 10.19 -5.48 -18.42
CA ASP A 6 10.42 -6.59 -17.49
C ASP A 6 9.29 -6.75 -16.47
N VAL A 7 8.03 -6.67 -16.95
CA VAL A 7 6.86 -6.87 -16.10
C VAL A 7 6.78 -8.33 -15.68
N SER A 8 6.64 -8.55 -14.38
CA SER A 8 6.48 -9.89 -13.80
C SER A 8 5.45 -9.85 -12.69
N ILE A 9 4.68 -10.91 -12.54
CA ILE A 9 3.61 -11.04 -11.58
C ILE A 9 3.85 -12.30 -10.75
N ASP A 10 3.56 -12.21 -9.45
CA ASP A 10 3.55 -13.36 -8.55
C ASP A 10 2.45 -13.23 -7.51
N THR A 11 2.00 -14.36 -6.94
CA THR A 11 0.90 -14.41 -5.98
C THR A 11 1.19 -15.36 -4.84
N CYS A 12 0.67 -15.04 -3.65
CA CYS A 12 0.80 -15.87 -2.46
C CYS A 12 -0.55 -15.98 -1.73
N LYS A 13 -0.97 -17.19 -1.41
CA LYS A 13 -2.18 -17.46 -0.60
C LYS A 13 -1.81 -17.58 0.87
N THR A 14 -2.62 -17.01 1.76
CA THR A 14 -2.47 -17.14 3.22
C THR A 14 -3.72 -17.71 3.90
N GLY A 15 -4.85 -17.77 3.19
CA GLY A 15 -6.10 -18.32 3.72
C GLY A 15 -5.99 -19.80 4.07
N LEU A 16 -6.49 -20.18 5.26
CA LEU A 16 -6.42 -21.56 5.80
C LEU A 16 -5.00 -22.17 5.68
N GLY A 17 -3.99 -21.43 6.11
CA GLY A 17 -2.60 -21.89 6.03
C GLY A 17 -2.08 -22.01 4.59
N GLY A 18 -2.60 -21.23 3.65
CA GLY A 18 -2.20 -21.22 2.24
C GLY A 18 -3.06 -22.10 1.33
N MET A 19 -4.03 -22.84 1.86
CA MET A 19 -4.91 -23.70 1.05
C MET A 19 -6.05 -22.93 0.38
N ALA A 20 -6.60 -21.90 1.03
CA ALA A 20 -7.70 -21.12 0.48
C ALA A 20 -7.19 -19.82 -0.17
N GLY A 21 -7.74 -19.50 -1.34
CA GLY A 21 -7.37 -18.30 -2.11
C GLY A 21 -8.11 -17.02 -1.71
N ASN A 22 -8.89 -17.04 -0.61
CA ASN A 22 -9.66 -15.89 -0.16
C ASN A 22 -8.84 -14.84 0.63
N LYS A 23 -7.61 -15.14 0.99
CA LYS A 23 -6.65 -14.26 1.65
C LYS A 23 -5.26 -14.49 1.07
N GLY A 24 -4.44 -13.43 1.07
CA GLY A 24 -3.09 -13.48 0.56
C GLY A 24 -2.64 -12.17 -0.04
N GLY A 25 -1.73 -12.23 -0.99
CA GLY A 25 -1.23 -11.10 -1.74
C GLY A 25 -0.88 -11.43 -3.17
N ALA A 26 -0.93 -10.43 -4.01
CA ALA A 26 -0.45 -10.44 -5.38
C ALA A 26 0.52 -9.28 -5.56
N ALA A 27 1.51 -9.45 -6.41
CA ALA A 27 2.41 -8.35 -6.73
C ALA A 27 2.73 -8.30 -8.22
N VAL A 28 2.94 -7.09 -8.70
CA VAL A 28 3.52 -6.81 -9.99
C VAL A 28 4.81 -6.04 -9.81
N ARG A 29 5.86 -6.51 -10.47
CA ARG A 29 7.13 -5.77 -10.55
C ARG A 29 7.40 -5.37 -11.99
N PHE A 30 8.06 -4.25 -12.19
CA PHE A 30 8.48 -3.77 -13.50
C PHE A 30 9.68 -2.83 -13.37
N LEU A 31 10.34 -2.57 -14.49
CA LEU A 31 11.31 -1.49 -14.61
C LEU A 31 10.63 -0.27 -15.24
N LEU A 32 10.83 0.88 -14.63
CA LEU A 32 10.51 2.20 -15.17
C LEU A 32 11.82 2.94 -15.42
N GLY A 33 12.24 3.03 -16.68
CA GLY A 33 13.61 3.42 -17.01
C GLY A 33 14.62 2.39 -16.47
N LEU A 34 15.51 2.81 -15.58
CA LEU A 34 16.47 1.96 -14.86
C LEU A 34 16.05 1.66 -13.41
N SER A 35 14.94 2.25 -12.96
CA SER A 35 14.43 2.05 -11.61
C SER A 35 13.45 0.87 -11.55
N SER A 36 13.59 0.03 -10.54
CA SER A 36 12.70 -1.09 -10.30
C SER A 36 11.56 -0.71 -9.36
N VAL A 37 10.34 -1.07 -9.75
CA VAL A 37 9.12 -0.81 -8.98
C VAL A 37 8.43 -2.14 -8.68
N CYS A 38 7.95 -2.31 -7.45
CA CYS A 38 7.10 -3.42 -7.05
C CYS A 38 5.86 -2.88 -6.36
N VAL A 39 4.69 -3.26 -6.86
CA VAL A 39 3.40 -2.95 -6.24
C VAL A 39 2.79 -4.25 -5.73
N LEU A 40 2.49 -4.29 -4.43
CA LEU A 40 1.89 -5.43 -3.76
C LEU A 40 0.45 -5.08 -3.35
N CYS A 41 -0.47 -5.98 -3.60
CA CYS A 41 -1.86 -5.88 -3.16
C CYS A 41 -2.13 -6.99 -2.15
N GLY A 42 -2.58 -6.65 -0.94
CA GLY A 42 -2.87 -7.60 0.12
C GLY A 42 -4.34 -7.64 0.51
N HIS A 43 -4.83 -8.84 0.84
CA HIS A 43 -6.11 -9.03 1.50
C HIS A 43 -5.90 -9.97 2.70
N PHE A 44 -5.79 -9.40 3.90
CA PHE A 44 -5.35 -10.13 5.11
C PHE A 44 -6.53 -10.61 5.97
N ALA A 45 -6.21 -11.35 7.01
CA ALA A 45 -7.19 -11.98 7.89
C ALA A 45 -8.18 -10.98 8.50
N ALA A 46 -9.47 -11.24 8.33
CA ALA A 46 -10.56 -10.46 8.91
C ALA A 46 -10.67 -10.67 10.44
N HIS A 47 -11.58 -9.93 11.08
CA HIS A 47 -11.92 -9.91 12.50
C HIS A 47 -10.96 -9.16 13.41
N MET A 48 -11.53 -8.56 14.48
CA MET A 48 -10.86 -7.69 15.44
C MET A 48 -9.62 -8.37 16.06
N ASN A 49 -9.75 -9.56 16.58
CA ASN A 49 -8.75 -10.29 17.36
C ASN A 49 -7.68 -11.00 16.50
N LYS A 50 -7.58 -10.71 15.21
CA LYS A 50 -6.67 -11.41 14.29
C LYS A 50 -5.41 -10.60 13.92
N VAL A 51 -4.99 -9.65 14.75
CA VAL A 51 -3.79 -8.83 14.52
C VAL A 51 -2.57 -9.69 14.19
N ARG A 52 -2.24 -10.65 15.06
CA ARG A 52 -1.10 -11.55 14.85
C ARG A 52 -1.20 -12.36 13.56
N GLN A 53 -2.42 -12.66 13.09
CA GLN A 53 -2.61 -13.35 11.81
C GLN A 53 -2.33 -12.40 10.66
N ARG A 54 -2.79 -11.15 10.70
CA ARG A 54 -2.48 -10.13 9.70
C ARG A 54 -0.99 -9.87 9.57
N ASN A 55 -0.27 -9.78 10.69
CA ASN A 55 1.18 -9.65 10.68
C ASN A 55 1.86 -10.87 10.03
N ARG A 56 1.35 -12.08 10.31
CA ARG A 56 1.83 -13.30 9.64
C ARG A 56 1.49 -13.30 8.15
N ASP A 57 0.29 -12.84 7.75
CA ASP A 57 -0.09 -12.74 6.34
C ASP A 57 0.86 -11.79 5.61
N TYR A 58 1.13 -10.60 6.17
CA TYR A 58 2.13 -9.66 5.65
C TYR A 58 3.52 -10.32 5.51
N ALA A 59 4.01 -10.95 6.57
CA ALA A 59 5.34 -11.58 6.55
C ALA A 59 5.41 -12.74 5.53
N THR A 60 4.35 -13.57 5.46
CA THR A 60 4.27 -14.70 4.53
C THR A 60 4.26 -14.21 3.09
N VAL A 61 3.41 -13.24 2.75
CA VAL A 61 3.34 -12.67 1.40
C VAL A 61 4.67 -12.04 1.03
N THR A 62 5.24 -11.24 1.92
CA THR A 62 6.53 -10.58 1.70
C THR A 62 7.66 -11.58 1.43
N ALA A 63 7.73 -12.67 2.20
CA ALA A 63 8.77 -13.69 2.06
C ALA A 63 8.58 -14.61 0.85
N SER A 64 7.33 -14.87 0.47
CA SER A 64 6.99 -15.86 -0.56
C SER A 64 7.09 -15.31 -1.97
N LEU A 65 6.76 -14.02 -2.18
CA LEU A 65 6.76 -13.41 -3.50
C LEU A 65 8.17 -13.26 -4.05
N LYS A 66 8.42 -13.87 -5.20
CA LYS A 66 9.72 -13.91 -5.86
C LYS A 66 9.58 -13.63 -7.35
N PHE A 67 10.50 -12.86 -7.87
CA PHE A 67 10.53 -12.50 -9.27
C PHE A 67 11.79 -13.03 -9.95
N PRO A 68 11.75 -13.36 -11.25
CA PRO A 68 12.94 -13.72 -11.99
C PRO A 68 14.03 -12.67 -11.79
N GLN A 69 15.23 -13.13 -11.51
CA GLN A 69 16.40 -12.25 -11.45
C GLN A 69 16.77 -11.86 -12.89
N HIS A 70 16.12 -10.85 -13.44
CA HIS A 70 16.78 -10.15 -14.54
C HIS A 70 17.98 -9.43 -13.92
N ARG A 71 19.18 -9.66 -14.47
CA ARG A 71 20.35 -8.84 -14.14
C ARG A 71 20.05 -7.43 -14.64
N PRO A 72 19.51 -6.51 -13.83
CA PRO A 72 19.54 -5.11 -14.21
C PRO A 72 21.02 -4.76 -14.24
N GLN A 73 21.42 -3.95 -15.16
CA GLN A 73 22.61 -3.15 -14.95
C GLN A 73 22.30 -2.34 -13.69
N LEU A 74 22.75 -2.85 -12.54
CA LEU A 74 22.55 -2.21 -11.25
C LEU A 74 22.98 -0.76 -11.38
N HIS A 75 22.09 0.17 -11.08
CA HIS A 75 22.50 1.56 -10.93
C HIS A 75 23.74 1.59 -10.03
N PRO A 76 24.85 2.26 -10.42
CA PRO A 76 26.11 2.23 -9.67
C PRO A 76 25.94 2.56 -8.18
N GLN A 77 24.96 3.42 -7.85
CA GLN A 77 24.64 3.77 -6.47
C GLN A 77 24.04 2.59 -5.71
N ARG A 78 23.16 1.80 -6.33
CA ARG A 78 22.55 0.61 -5.72
C ARG A 78 23.58 -0.47 -5.43
N ALA A 79 24.56 -0.63 -6.32
CA ALA A 79 25.69 -1.53 -6.08
C ALA A 79 26.52 -1.08 -4.86
N ARG A 80 26.74 0.24 -4.69
CA ARG A 80 27.46 0.80 -3.54
C ARG A 80 26.66 0.68 -2.24
N ASP A 81 25.32 0.87 -2.28
CA ASP A 81 24.47 0.78 -1.12
C ASP A 81 24.26 -0.68 -0.66
N ALA A 82 24.13 -1.61 -1.60
CA ALA A 82 24.09 -3.05 -1.30
C ALA A 82 25.39 -3.55 -0.64
N LEU A 83 26.53 -2.95 -0.97
CA LEU A 83 27.81 -3.24 -0.32
C LEU A 83 27.93 -2.60 1.08
N ARG A 84 27.18 -1.54 1.37
CA ARG A 84 27.24 -0.81 2.65
C ARG A 84 26.26 -1.32 3.70
N THR A 85 25.15 -1.95 3.30
CA THR A 85 24.12 -2.43 4.21
C THR A 85 23.92 -3.93 4.02
N GLN A 86 24.34 -4.72 5.00
CA GLN A 86 24.13 -6.18 5.04
C GLN A 86 22.63 -6.58 5.05
N ASN A 87 21.71 -5.62 5.08
CA ASN A 87 20.26 -5.82 5.24
C ASN A 87 19.43 -5.50 3.98
N TYR A 88 20.04 -5.40 2.80
CA TYR A 88 19.25 -5.21 1.58
C TYR A 88 18.67 -6.57 1.13
N PRO A 89 17.34 -6.68 0.94
CA PRO A 89 16.74 -7.93 0.47
C PRO A 89 17.36 -8.37 -0.86
N ALA A 90 17.51 -9.69 -1.02
CA ALA A 90 18.13 -10.27 -2.21
C ALA A 90 17.43 -9.80 -3.49
N PRO A 91 18.18 -9.61 -4.60
CA PRO A 91 17.59 -9.36 -5.91
C PRO A 91 16.52 -10.44 -6.24
N GLY A 92 15.34 -10.00 -6.70
CA GLY A 92 14.21 -10.89 -6.95
C GLY A 92 13.23 -11.06 -5.78
N HIS A 93 13.56 -10.58 -4.58
CA HIS A 93 12.62 -10.48 -3.47
C HIS A 93 11.70 -9.25 -3.64
N ALA A 94 10.44 -9.36 -3.23
CA ALA A 94 9.46 -8.26 -3.37
C ALA A 94 9.97 -6.93 -2.78
N LEU A 95 10.66 -6.98 -1.64
CA LEU A 95 11.25 -5.80 -1.00
C LEU A 95 12.59 -5.36 -1.63
N GLY A 96 13.13 -6.09 -2.58
CA GLY A 96 14.43 -5.78 -3.23
C GLY A 96 14.33 -4.75 -4.36
N HIS A 97 13.27 -3.95 -4.44
CA HIS A 97 13.04 -2.95 -5.49
C HIS A 97 13.34 -1.52 -5.01
N ASP A 98 13.63 -0.60 -5.96
CA ASP A 98 13.91 0.80 -5.65
C ASP A 98 12.70 1.50 -5.06
N VAL A 99 11.52 1.14 -5.55
CA VAL A 99 10.22 1.61 -5.06
C VAL A 99 9.34 0.41 -4.78
N VAL A 100 8.79 0.35 -3.58
CA VAL A 100 7.83 -0.70 -3.17
C VAL A 100 6.58 -0.02 -2.62
N VAL A 101 5.43 -0.41 -3.14
CA VAL A 101 4.13 0.10 -2.69
C VAL A 101 3.25 -1.08 -2.29
N TRP A 102 2.74 -1.06 -1.06
CA TRP A 102 1.71 -1.94 -0.57
C TRP A 102 0.35 -1.25 -0.62
N ILE A 103 -0.65 -1.92 -1.18
CA ILE A 103 -2.05 -1.47 -1.22
C ILE A 103 -2.96 -2.62 -0.81
N GLY A 104 -4.17 -2.33 -0.36
CA GLY A 104 -5.21 -3.35 -0.21
C GLY A 104 -5.99 -3.28 1.08
N ASP A 105 -6.89 -4.24 1.24
CA ASP A 105 -7.64 -4.49 2.47
C ASP A 105 -6.79 -5.28 3.45
N PHE A 106 -6.04 -4.57 4.30
CA PHE A 106 -5.20 -5.19 5.32
C PHE A 106 -5.99 -5.62 6.55
N ASN A 107 -7.28 -5.25 6.64
CA ASN A 107 -8.20 -5.66 7.70
C ASN A 107 -7.78 -5.30 9.14
N TYR A 108 -6.82 -4.39 9.34
CA TYR A 108 -6.55 -3.87 10.68
C TYR A 108 -7.75 -3.06 11.18
N ARG A 109 -7.94 -3.05 12.49
CA ARG A 109 -9.14 -2.52 13.13
C ARG A 109 -8.80 -1.43 14.14
N ILE A 110 -9.82 -0.76 14.64
CA ILE A 110 -9.72 0.18 15.76
C ILE A 110 -9.95 -0.61 17.04
N ASP A 111 -8.92 -0.74 17.89
CA ASP A 111 -8.93 -1.57 19.10
C ASP A 111 -8.67 -0.73 20.36
N GLY A 112 -9.66 0.06 20.74
CA GLY A 112 -9.61 0.91 21.93
C GLY A 112 -10.72 0.58 22.94
N GLY A 113 -11.30 -0.63 22.86
CA GLY A 113 -12.46 -1.00 23.69
C GLY A 113 -13.75 -0.25 23.33
N TYR A 114 -13.75 0.48 22.22
CA TYR A 114 -14.92 1.21 21.76
C TYR A 114 -15.97 0.27 21.14
N SER A 115 -17.23 0.50 21.46
CA SER A 115 -18.35 -0.09 20.71
C SER A 115 -18.44 0.55 19.31
N SER A 116 -19.14 -0.12 18.39
CA SER A 116 -19.40 0.44 17.06
C SER A 116 -20.06 1.82 17.13
N ASP A 117 -21.01 2.00 18.03
CA ASP A 117 -21.74 3.27 18.20
C ASP A 117 -20.83 4.36 18.79
N ALA A 118 -19.95 4.01 19.74
CA ALA A 118 -18.98 4.96 20.29
C ALA A 118 -18.01 5.46 19.20
N ILE A 119 -17.54 4.57 18.31
CA ILE A 119 -16.69 4.98 17.19
C ILE A 119 -17.45 5.94 16.26
N ARG A 120 -18.72 5.65 15.94
CA ARG A 120 -19.54 6.53 15.10
C ARG A 120 -19.72 7.91 15.72
N THR A 121 -20.05 7.97 17.01
CA THR A 121 -20.18 9.23 17.75
C THR A 121 -18.89 10.04 17.73
N ILE A 122 -17.73 9.40 17.90
CA ILE A 122 -16.42 10.06 17.81
C ILE A 122 -16.16 10.61 16.38
N LEU A 123 -16.58 9.86 15.35
CA LEU A 123 -16.44 10.31 13.96
C LEU A 123 -17.36 11.52 13.68
N GLU A 124 -18.59 11.49 14.15
CA GLU A 124 -19.57 12.57 14.01
C GLU A 124 -19.12 13.84 14.75
N SER A 125 -18.46 13.71 15.89
CA SER A 125 -17.89 14.85 16.65
C SER A 125 -16.62 15.44 16.02
N GLY A 126 -16.09 14.83 14.96
CA GLY A 126 -14.84 15.27 14.32
C GLY A 126 -13.56 14.91 15.10
N GLU A 127 -13.65 14.14 16.18
CA GLU A 127 -12.52 13.77 17.04
C GLU A 127 -11.75 12.51 16.53
N MET A 128 -11.68 12.33 15.24
CA MET A 128 -11.09 11.16 14.58
C MET A 128 -9.68 10.80 15.06
N ARG A 129 -8.91 11.80 15.53
CA ARG A 129 -7.56 11.57 16.09
C ARG A 129 -7.54 10.62 17.28
N LYS A 130 -8.62 10.57 18.08
CA LYS A 130 -8.74 9.61 19.19
C LYS A 130 -8.73 8.16 18.70
N LEU A 131 -9.29 7.93 17.53
CA LEU A 131 -9.37 6.60 16.92
C LEU A 131 -8.05 6.19 16.28
N HIS A 132 -7.24 7.13 15.78
CA HIS A 132 -5.91 6.83 15.26
C HIS A 132 -4.98 6.23 16.32
N ALA A 133 -5.09 6.70 17.56
CA ALA A 133 -4.30 6.14 18.67
C ALA A 133 -4.65 4.69 18.99
N CYS A 134 -5.77 4.19 18.47
CA CYS A 134 -6.27 2.83 18.66
C CYS A 134 -6.27 2.02 17.33
N ASP A 135 -5.72 2.57 16.25
CA ASP A 135 -5.62 1.85 14.99
C ASP A 135 -4.51 0.79 15.06
N GLN A 136 -4.90 -0.46 14.88
CA GLN A 136 -4.00 -1.61 14.98
C GLN A 136 -2.82 -1.54 14.01
N LEU A 137 -3.00 -1.00 12.79
CA LEU A 137 -1.88 -0.91 11.85
C LEU A 137 -0.89 0.16 12.25
N ILE A 138 -1.36 1.31 12.73
CA ILE A 138 -0.49 2.36 13.26
C ILE A 138 0.35 1.81 14.41
N GLU A 139 -0.26 1.08 15.33
CA GLU A 139 0.45 0.43 16.45
C GLU A 139 1.48 -0.60 15.96
N GLU A 140 1.05 -1.58 15.14
CA GLU A 140 1.93 -2.65 14.66
C GLU A 140 3.09 -2.13 13.81
N HIS A 141 2.85 -1.06 13.05
CA HIS A 141 3.87 -0.38 12.26
C HIS A 141 4.87 0.39 13.15
N SER A 142 4.39 1.15 14.12
CA SER A 142 5.26 1.93 15.04
C SER A 142 6.18 1.03 15.87
N GLU A 143 5.72 -0.16 16.22
CA GLU A 143 6.48 -1.18 16.96
C GLU A 143 7.35 -2.09 16.05
N GLY A 144 7.37 -1.84 14.74
CA GLY A 144 8.14 -2.63 13.79
C GLY A 144 7.63 -4.07 13.60
N ARG A 145 6.41 -4.40 14.06
CA ARG A 145 5.86 -5.76 13.93
C ARG A 145 5.28 -6.05 12.55
N ALA A 146 4.94 -5.01 11.78
CA ALA A 146 4.54 -5.12 10.38
C ALA A 146 4.94 -3.86 9.63
N PHE A 147 5.22 -3.97 8.34
CA PHE A 147 5.55 -2.87 7.43
C PHE A 147 6.76 -2.02 7.87
N GLU A 148 7.70 -2.59 8.60
CA GLU A 148 8.93 -1.92 9.01
C GLU A 148 9.65 -1.30 7.79
N GLY A 149 10.07 -0.03 7.92
CA GLY A 149 10.73 0.74 6.86
C GLY A 149 9.81 1.25 5.75
N PHE A 150 8.51 1.08 5.89
CA PHE A 150 7.51 1.73 5.03
C PHE A 150 7.05 3.07 5.63
N THR A 151 6.47 3.89 4.78
CA THR A 151 5.82 5.15 5.17
C THR A 151 4.35 5.08 4.76
N GLU A 152 3.48 5.55 5.62
CA GLU A 152 2.08 5.81 5.31
C GLU A 152 1.78 7.30 5.45
N GLY A 153 0.90 7.81 4.61
CA GLY A 153 0.42 9.19 4.72
C GLY A 153 -0.47 9.39 5.95
N SER A 154 -0.56 10.64 6.40
CA SER A 154 -1.53 10.98 7.45
C SER A 154 -2.96 10.67 6.97
N ILE A 155 -3.69 9.87 7.74
CA ILE A 155 -5.07 9.50 7.45
C ILE A 155 -5.97 10.66 7.86
N ALA A 156 -6.45 11.43 6.87
CA ALA A 156 -7.32 12.58 7.08
C ALA A 156 -8.78 12.31 6.63
N PHE A 157 -9.11 11.06 6.33
CA PHE A 157 -10.43 10.63 5.86
C PHE A 157 -11.07 9.63 6.85
N PRO A 158 -12.40 9.54 6.87
CA PRO A 158 -13.12 8.61 7.74
C PRO A 158 -12.77 7.14 7.44
N PRO A 159 -12.98 6.22 8.40
CA PRO A 159 -12.84 4.78 8.16
C PRO A 159 -13.57 4.32 6.90
N THR A 160 -12.89 3.48 6.11
CA THR A 160 -13.35 3.04 4.79
C THR A 160 -14.27 1.83 4.83
N TYR A 161 -14.41 1.18 5.95
CA TYR A 161 -15.20 -0.02 6.22
C TYR A 161 -16.02 0.16 7.49
N LYS A 162 -17.19 -0.38 7.68
CA LYS A 162 -18.09 -1.02 6.75
C LYS A 162 -19.27 -0.11 6.48
N TYR A 163 -19.62 0.08 5.23
CA TYR A 163 -20.77 0.86 4.80
C TYR A 163 -21.92 -0.02 4.33
N ASP A 164 -23.14 0.49 4.39
CA ASP A 164 -24.27 -0.06 3.65
C ASP A 164 -24.08 0.26 2.17
N VAL A 165 -24.11 -0.77 1.32
CA VAL A 165 -23.90 -0.62 -0.12
C VAL A 165 -24.91 0.36 -0.71
N GLY A 166 -24.44 1.26 -1.57
CA GLY A 166 -25.24 2.31 -2.18
C GLY A 166 -25.38 3.59 -1.33
N THR A 167 -24.72 3.65 -0.16
CA THR A 167 -24.87 4.76 0.80
C THR A 167 -23.55 5.24 1.35
N ASN A 168 -23.61 6.31 2.17
CA ASN A 168 -22.51 6.75 3.06
C ASN A 168 -22.81 6.45 4.54
N ASN A 169 -23.76 5.59 4.83
CA ASN A 169 -24.07 5.16 6.18
C ASN A 169 -23.21 3.95 6.56
N TYR A 170 -22.65 3.96 7.76
CA TYR A 170 -21.99 2.78 8.31
C TYR A 170 -23.00 1.65 8.58
N ASP A 171 -22.50 0.40 8.57
CA ASP A 171 -23.24 -0.87 8.67
C ASP A 171 -24.44 -0.82 9.62
N SER A 172 -25.63 -0.75 9.07
CA SER A 172 -26.90 -0.77 9.81
C SER A 172 -27.44 -2.19 10.05
N SER A 173 -26.73 -3.22 9.57
CA SER A 173 -27.13 -4.61 9.77
C SER A 173 -27.11 -4.99 11.26
N PRO A 174 -27.83 -6.07 11.67
CA PRO A 174 -27.79 -6.56 13.05
C PRO A 174 -26.39 -6.88 13.59
N LYS A 175 -25.40 -7.04 12.70
CA LYS A 175 -23.99 -7.25 13.09
C LYS A 175 -23.30 -5.97 13.50
N ALA A 176 -23.80 -4.80 13.09
CA ALA A 176 -23.29 -3.46 13.42
C ALA A 176 -21.76 -3.41 13.47
N ARG A 177 -21.10 -3.74 12.35
CA ARG A 177 -19.64 -3.82 12.28
C ARG A 177 -19.02 -2.46 12.62
N ALA A 178 -18.04 -2.49 13.52
CA ALA A 178 -17.31 -1.30 13.90
C ALA A 178 -16.58 -0.70 12.69
N PRO A 179 -16.67 0.61 12.45
CA PRO A 179 -15.88 1.29 11.43
C PRO A 179 -14.39 1.05 11.63
N ALA A 180 -13.64 0.94 10.52
CA ALA A 180 -12.19 0.74 10.56
C ALA A 180 -11.52 1.21 9.27
N TRP A 181 -10.23 1.59 9.35
CA TRP A 181 -9.36 1.86 8.20
C TRP A 181 -8.74 0.56 7.72
N CYS A 182 -9.53 -0.27 7.03
CA CYS A 182 -9.07 -1.56 6.50
C CYS A 182 -8.19 -1.41 5.27
N ASP A 183 -8.47 -0.37 4.46
CA ASP A 183 -7.90 -0.15 3.13
C ASP A 183 -6.80 0.91 3.22
N ARG A 184 -5.56 0.49 2.97
CA ARG A 184 -4.37 1.30 3.28
C ARG A 184 -3.37 1.30 2.12
N VAL A 185 -2.54 2.34 2.09
CA VAL A 185 -1.41 2.46 1.15
C VAL A 185 -0.15 2.81 1.93
N LEU A 186 0.83 1.92 1.88
CA LEU A 186 2.16 2.16 2.44
C LEU A 186 3.20 2.07 1.33
N TYR A 187 4.23 2.89 1.39
CA TYR A 187 5.26 2.94 0.36
C TYR A 187 6.65 3.03 0.97
N ARG A 188 7.62 2.58 0.21
CA ARG A 188 9.05 2.66 0.55
C ARG A 188 9.85 2.93 -0.70
N GLY A 189 10.87 3.72 -0.61
CA GLY A 189 11.81 4.03 -1.69
C GLY A 189 12.55 5.31 -1.42
N ARG A 190 13.66 5.52 -2.13
CA ARG A 190 14.30 6.82 -2.17
C ARG A 190 13.49 7.74 -3.08
N GLU A 191 13.44 9.02 -2.74
CA GLU A 191 12.78 10.03 -3.58
C GLU A 191 11.33 9.64 -3.97
N VAL A 192 10.59 9.06 -3.02
CA VAL A 192 9.16 8.87 -3.12
C VAL A 192 8.48 9.88 -2.22
N SER A 193 7.60 10.69 -2.79
CA SER A 193 6.83 11.70 -2.06
C SER A 193 5.34 11.45 -2.22
N LEU A 194 4.59 11.51 -1.13
CA LEU A 194 3.14 11.45 -1.16
C LEU A 194 2.58 12.84 -1.48
N LEU A 195 1.78 12.93 -2.54
CA LEU A 195 1.12 14.16 -2.97
C LEU A 195 -0.33 14.23 -2.49
N LYS A 196 -1.02 13.07 -2.44
CA LYS A 196 -2.42 12.98 -2.00
C LYS A 196 -2.66 11.60 -1.35
N TYR A 197 -3.42 11.60 -0.25
CA TYR A 197 -3.93 10.37 0.38
C TYR A 197 -5.35 10.63 0.84
N ALA A 198 -6.32 9.94 0.25
CA ALA A 198 -7.73 10.21 0.46
C ALA A 198 -8.59 8.98 0.21
N SER A 199 -9.82 8.96 0.76
CA SER A 199 -10.88 8.05 0.33
C SER A 199 -11.76 8.72 -0.73
N CYS A 200 -12.54 7.89 -1.45
CA CYS A 200 -13.51 8.34 -2.45
C CYS A 200 -14.94 8.03 -1.94
N PRO A 201 -15.54 8.87 -1.10
CA PRO A 201 -16.84 8.62 -0.47
C PRO A 201 -18.00 8.58 -1.47
N GLU A 202 -17.84 9.17 -2.66
CA GLU A 202 -18.84 9.17 -3.72
C GLU A 202 -19.04 7.76 -4.33
N GLN A 203 -18.05 6.90 -4.18
CA GLN A 203 -18.12 5.52 -4.67
C GLN A 203 -18.80 4.61 -3.65
N CYS A 204 -20.06 4.26 -3.92
CA CYS A 204 -20.91 3.52 -2.98
C CYS A 204 -21.25 2.10 -3.46
N PHE A 205 -20.59 1.57 -4.47
CA PHE A 205 -20.88 0.24 -5.05
C PHE A 205 -20.39 -0.95 -4.20
N SER A 206 -19.65 -0.68 -3.13
CA SER A 206 -19.09 -1.68 -2.20
C SER A 206 -19.39 -1.28 -0.76
N ASP A 207 -19.23 -2.22 0.16
CA ASP A 207 -19.23 -1.96 1.60
C ASP A 207 -17.88 -1.38 2.11
N HIS A 208 -16.91 -1.19 1.21
CA HIS A 208 -15.69 -0.39 1.41
C HIS A 208 -15.71 0.86 0.53
N LYS A 209 -15.12 1.95 1.03
CA LYS A 209 -14.82 3.14 0.22
C LYS A 209 -13.43 2.99 -0.39
N PRO A 210 -13.25 3.26 -1.69
CA PRO A 210 -11.91 3.24 -2.30
C PRO A 210 -10.96 4.23 -1.64
N VAL A 211 -9.69 3.85 -1.55
CA VAL A 211 -8.60 4.71 -1.08
C VAL A 211 -7.64 5.00 -2.22
N VAL A 212 -7.22 6.24 -2.33
CA VAL A 212 -6.31 6.74 -3.37
C VAL A 212 -5.08 7.34 -2.73
N ALA A 213 -3.91 6.95 -3.22
CA ALA A 213 -2.65 7.63 -2.95
C ALA A 213 -2.01 8.09 -4.26
N LEU A 214 -1.63 9.35 -4.34
CA LEU A 214 -0.85 9.89 -5.44
C LEU A 214 0.59 10.04 -4.99
N LEU A 215 1.49 9.31 -5.62
CA LEU A 215 2.91 9.29 -5.29
C LEU A 215 3.72 9.93 -6.43
N SER A 216 4.62 10.84 -6.08
CA SER A 216 5.71 11.29 -6.96
C SER A 216 6.93 10.39 -6.73
N VAL A 217 7.51 9.90 -7.80
CA VAL A 217 8.66 8.98 -7.75
C VAL A 217 9.73 9.49 -8.69
N GLN A 218 10.93 9.71 -8.18
CA GLN A 218 12.10 9.93 -9.05
C GLN A 218 12.58 8.61 -9.64
N VAL A 219 12.71 8.59 -10.97
CA VAL A 219 13.21 7.42 -11.70
C VAL A 219 14.50 7.77 -12.43
N VAL A 220 15.38 6.79 -12.50
CA VAL A 220 16.60 6.91 -13.30
C VAL A 220 16.28 6.50 -14.73
N LEU A 221 16.55 7.41 -15.67
CA LEU A 221 16.36 7.12 -17.09
C LEU A 221 17.68 6.79 -17.75
N PRO A 222 17.71 5.90 -18.74
CA PRO A 222 18.89 5.73 -19.59
C PRO A 222 19.16 7.05 -20.32
N LEU A 223 20.43 7.34 -20.56
CA LEU A 223 20.82 8.51 -21.37
C LEU A 223 20.14 8.39 -22.74
N MET A 224 19.23 9.32 -22.99
CA MET A 224 18.51 9.43 -24.25
C MET A 224 19.14 10.55 -25.06
N GLY A 225 19.21 10.39 -26.39
CA GLY A 225 19.54 11.50 -27.27
C GLY A 225 18.52 12.66 -27.11
N SER A 226 18.86 13.84 -27.61
CA SER A 226 18.11 15.10 -27.42
C SER A 226 16.60 15.01 -27.67
N GLU A 227 16.14 14.18 -28.62
CA GLU A 227 14.69 13.93 -28.89
C GLU A 227 13.96 13.23 -27.76
N GLY A 228 14.65 12.41 -26.96
CA GLY A 228 14.06 11.68 -25.85
C GLY A 228 13.77 12.57 -24.63
N ALA A 229 14.61 13.57 -24.38
CA ALA A 229 14.44 14.51 -23.28
C ALA A 229 13.19 15.39 -23.45
N THR A 230 12.95 15.92 -24.66
CA THR A 230 11.78 16.76 -24.96
C THR A 230 10.44 16.03 -24.76
N LYS A 231 10.38 14.72 -25.11
CA LYS A 231 9.16 13.92 -24.87
C LYS A 231 8.89 13.65 -23.40
N LEU A 232 9.94 13.59 -22.58
CA LEU A 232 9.78 13.34 -21.15
C LEU A 232 9.23 14.55 -20.41
N GLU A 233 9.71 15.76 -20.75
CA GLU A 233 9.21 17.01 -20.19
C GLU A 233 7.72 17.22 -20.49
N ALA A 234 7.24 16.81 -21.67
CA ALA A 234 5.82 16.85 -22.01
C ALA A 234 4.96 15.94 -21.14
N VAL A 235 5.41 14.70 -20.88
CA VAL A 235 4.68 13.75 -20.02
C VAL A 235 4.62 14.22 -18.57
N VAL A 236 5.72 14.78 -18.04
CA VAL A 236 5.73 15.36 -16.69
C VAL A 236 4.78 16.53 -16.57
N GLY A 237 4.74 17.40 -17.58
CA GLY A 237 3.81 18.52 -17.64
C GLY A 237 2.33 18.11 -17.67
N ASP A 238 1.99 17.02 -18.34
CA ASP A 238 0.61 16.47 -18.38
C ASP A 238 0.21 15.84 -17.05
N CYS A 239 1.11 15.11 -16.38
CA CYS A 239 0.87 14.59 -15.04
C CYS A 239 0.68 15.71 -14.01
N GLN A 240 1.48 16.79 -14.06
CA GLN A 240 1.35 17.93 -13.16
C GLN A 240 0.01 18.66 -13.34
N ARG A 241 -0.48 18.80 -14.57
CA ARG A 241 -1.82 19.36 -14.85
C ARG A 241 -2.96 18.50 -14.31
N ALA A 242 -2.85 17.18 -14.42
CA ALA A 242 -3.84 16.23 -13.90
C ALA A 242 -3.90 16.20 -12.35
N VAL A 243 -2.85 16.64 -11.67
CA VAL A 243 -2.80 16.73 -10.19
C VAL A 243 -3.47 18.00 -9.68
N GLN A 244 -3.53 19.06 -10.50
CA GLN A 244 -4.11 20.37 -10.16
C GLN A 244 -5.60 20.48 -10.52
N ALA A 245 -6.13 19.56 -11.29
CA ALA A 245 -7.55 19.44 -11.64
C ALA A 245 -8.29 18.49 -10.67
#